data_1fdbde80af0f8933b17cd6cf3de2b808
#
_entry.id   1fdbde80af0f8933b17cd6cf3de2b808
#
_cell.length_a   1.000
_cell.length_b   1.000
_cell.length_c   1.000
_cell.angle_alpha   90.00
_cell.angle_beta   90.00
_cell.angle_gamma   90.00
#
_symmetry.space_group_name_H-M   'P 1'
#
loop_
_entity.id
_entity.type
_entity.pdbx_description
1 polymer ?
#
loop_
_entity_poly.entity_id
_entity_poly.type
_entity_poly.pdbx_seq_one_letter_code
_entity_poly.pdbx_strand_id
1 'polypeptide(L)'
;MAMSLLHRLNLLEKFLILGTIGLMMSALPTYLVVRDSLHAIDHARLEAQGVAPAQALTLLVQRMQVHRGLSVGMLGGDESLAARRPAARDAVNTALDDVSARFAAAKVPAAQMAAWTQAQQTWRTLEQAVAAHSIEQAQSTAQHTQLIATLFQLNESLVHAYGLQIDPEADTHALVQASLAQAPMLGEKLGMLRAQGASALGKRELTPQGKGQLLVLQQRVAELQGDTFRGLDRALQGNAELQRALGSSVQAVQGQIQQSLQMVERDILNATELQLPSKDYFDAFTRTIEALNALNNLSMASLDPALQARVAGLQRNLLWVALALVLTLSATSAMALVFVRSMTGPLSQAVALSRAVAQGDLSEAPIAHGTNEVGQLLEALQQMRTQLTQVVRNVRSGSESVPTASVQIAQGNTDLSARTESQASALEETAASMEQLNATVRQNADSAQQASQLAASASTVAV
;
A
#
# COMPACT_ATOMS: atom_id res chain seq x y z
N MET A 1 4.94 11.77 -36.77
CA MET A 1 5.00 13.07 -36.08
C MET A 1 5.62 12.98 -34.69
N ALA A 2 5.27 12.01 -33.82
CA ALA A 2 5.88 11.85 -32.49
C ALA A 2 7.39 11.52 -32.51
N MET A 3 7.86 10.72 -33.46
CA MET A 3 9.27 10.34 -33.60
C MET A 3 10.17 11.52 -33.99
N SER A 4 9.68 12.49 -34.76
CA SER A 4 10.45 13.68 -35.14
C SER A 4 10.58 14.71 -34.03
N LEU A 5 9.62 14.74 -33.09
CA LEU A 5 9.70 15.57 -31.88
C LEU A 5 10.77 15.05 -30.91
N LEU A 6 10.84 13.72 -30.71
CA LEU A 6 11.83 13.09 -29.82
C LEU A 6 13.28 13.32 -30.28
N HIS A 7 13.54 13.47 -31.61
CA HIS A 7 14.88 13.79 -32.14
C HIS A 7 15.36 15.19 -31.85
N ARG A 8 14.45 16.12 -31.55
CA ARG A 8 14.80 17.53 -31.23
C ARG A 8 15.09 17.79 -29.76
N LEU A 9 14.68 16.82 -28.89
CA LEU A 9 14.82 16.93 -27.44
C LEU A 9 16.24 16.57 -26.99
N ASN A 10 16.75 17.32 -26.03
CA ASN A 10 17.98 17.01 -25.33
C ASN A 10 17.80 15.73 -24.47
N LEU A 11 18.92 15.09 -24.12
CA LEU A 11 18.89 13.85 -23.33
C LEU A 11 18.18 14.05 -21.98
N LEU A 12 18.40 15.17 -21.31
CA LEU A 12 17.74 15.56 -20.06
C LEU A 12 16.21 15.62 -20.23
N GLU A 13 15.72 16.24 -21.30
CA GLU A 13 14.29 16.36 -21.59
C GLU A 13 13.64 14.98 -21.82
N LYS A 14 14.36 14.08 -22.50
CA LYS A 14 13.90 12.69 -22.69
C LYS A 14 13.77 11.94 -21.36
N PHE A 15 14.71 12.09 -20.44
CA PHE A 15 14.64 11.48 -19.11
C PHE A 15 13.54 12.10 -18.25
N LEU A 16 13.31 13.41 -18.35
CA LEU A 16 12.18 14.06 -17.66
C LEU A 16 10.84 13.52 -18.15
N ILE A 17 10.65 13.34 -19.45
CA ILE A 17 9.43 12.76 -20.02
C ILE A 17 9.26 11.32 -19.54
N LEU A 18 10.30 10.49 -19.56
CA LEU A 18 10.24 9.11 -19.10
C LEU A 18 9.92 9.03 -17.61
N GLY A 19 10.54 9.89 -16.79
CA GLY A 19 10.26 10.01 -15.37
C GLY A 19 8.82 10.45 -15.08
N THR A 20 8.29 11.40 -15.85
CA THR A 20 6.90 11.86 -15.73
C THR A 20 5.92 10.76 -16.09
N ILE A 21 6.18 9.99 -17.16
CA ILE A 21 5.36 8.83 -17.52
C ILE A 21 5.39 7.79 -16.40
N GLY A 22 6.55 7.47 -15.86
CA GLY A 22 6.69 6.53 -14.73
C GLY A 22 5.92 6.99 -13.48
N LEU A 23 5.98 8.28 -13.15
CA LEU A 23 5.19 8.88 -12.07
C LEU A 23 3.69 8.80 -12.34
N MET A 24 3.23 9.10 -13.56
CA MET A 24 1.83 8.97 -13.93
C MET A 24 1.33 7.53 -13.86
N MET A 25 2.13 6.57 -14.30
CA MET A 25 1.78 5.14 -14.21
C MET A 25 1.69 4.63 -12.77
N SER A 26 2.50 5.16 -11.85
CA SER A 26 2.44 4.79 -10.43
C SER A 26 1.39 5.57 -9.64
N ALA A 27 0.99 6.76 -10.10
CA ALA A 27 0.05 7.64 -9.39
C ALA A 27 -1.34 7.02 -9.20
N LEU A 28 -1.89 6.37 -10.23
CA LEU A 28 -3.22 5.76 -10.17
C LEU A 28 -3.30 4.58 -9.20
N PRO A 29 -2.41 3.56 -9.25
CA PRO A 29 -2.40 2.49 -8.25
C PRO A 29 -2.19 3.01 -6.82
N THR A 30 -1.27 3.95 -6.64
CA THR A 30 -1.02 4.58 -5.34
C THR A 30 -2.26 5.28 -4.80
N TYR A 31 -2.92 6.09 -5.64
CA TYR A 31 -4.16 6.76 -5.27
C TYR A 31 -5.24 5.75 -4.84
N LEU A 32 -5.43 4.65 -5.59
CA LEU A 32 -6.41 3.62 -5.26
C LEU A 32 -6.10 2.96 -3.90
N VAL A 33 -4.85 2.55 -3.66
CA VAL A 33 -4.44 1.93 -2.39
C VAL A 33 -4.64 2.88 -1.20
N VAL A 34 -4.25 4.15 -1.34
CA VAL A 34 -4.41 5.14 -0.26
C VAL A 34 -5.89 5.42 -0.02
N ARG A 35 -6.68 5.62 -1.07
CA ARG A 35 -8.13 5.85 -0.98
C ARG A 35 -8.83 4.67 -0.28
N ASP A 36 -8.56 3.44 -0.71
CA ASP A 36 -9.20 2.25 -0.15
C ASP A 36 -8.78 2.04 1.32
N SER A 37 -7.52 2.34 1.67
CA SER A 37 -7.05 2.32 3.06
C SER A 37 -7.76 3.38 3.93
N LEU A 38 -7.95 4.59 3.41
CA LEU A 38 -8.69 5.65 4.13
C LEU A 38 -10.15 5.26 4.31
N HIS A 39 -10.82 4.72 3.29
CA HIS A 39 -12.19 4.21 3.40
C HIS A 39 -12.31 3.09 4.43
N ALA A 40 -11.36 2.16 4.47
CA ALA A 40 -11.33 1.09 5.47
C ALA A 40 -11.20 1.64 6.90
N ILE A 41 -10.35 2.67 7.10
CA ILE A 41 -10.19 3.35 8.40
C ILE A 41 -11.50 4.07 8.80
N ASP A 42 -12.12 4.79 7.88
CA ASP A 42 -13.36 5.53 8.17
C ASP A 42 -14.51 4.58 8.48
N HIS A 43 -14.62 3.45 7.77
CA HIS A 43 -15.56 2.37 8.09
C HIS A 43 -15.33 1.80 9.49
N ALA A 44 -14.10 1.39 9.81
CA ALA A 44 -13.78 0.84 11.11
C ALA A 44 -14.02 1.84 12.26
N ARG A 45 -13.81 3.14 12.03
CA ARG A 45 -14.15 4.19 13.00
C ARG A 45 -15.67 4.34 13.19
N LEU A 46 -16.43 4.26 12.10
CA LEU A 46 -17.89 4.31 12.17
C LEU A 46 -18.43 3.12 12.98
N GLU A 47 -17.94 1.92 12.71
CA GLU A 47 -18.28 0.72 13.47
C GLU A 47 -17.97 0.88 14.97
N ALA A 48 -16.76 1.33 15.31
CA ALA A 48 -16.37 1.59 16.71
C ALA A 48 -17.27 2.62 17.41
N GLN A 49 -17.74 3.66 16.69
CA GLN A 49 -18.68 4.65 17.25
C GLN A 49 -20.06 4.06 17.56
N GLY A 50 -20.50 3.03 16.82
CA GLY A 50 -21.79 2.36 17.01
C GLY A 50 -21.84 1.40 18.18
N VAL A 51 -20.70 0.95 18.70
CA VAL A 51 -20.65 -0.07 19.78
C VAL A 51 -21.29 0.46 21.07
N ALA A 52 -20.86 1.60 21.57
CA ALA A 52 -21.32 2.12 22.85
C ALA A 52 -22.85 2.41 22.89
N PRO A 53 -23.47 3.00 21.85
CA PRO A 53 -24.93 3.14 21.77
C PRO A 53 -25.66 1.78 21.79
N ALA A 54 -25.19 0.80 21.00
CA ALA A 54 -25.81 -0.51 20.91
C ALA A 54 -25.69 -1.32 22.23
N GLN A 55 -24.56 -1.24 22.92
CA GLN A 55 -24.33 -1.83 24.23
C GLN A 55 -25.29 -1.23 25.28
N ALA A 56 -25.38 0.11 25.33
CA ALA A 56 -26.27 0.78 26.27
C ALA A 56 -27.74 0.38 26.05
N LEU A 57 -28.16 0.28 24.78
CA LEU A 57 -29.51 -0.14 24.45
C LEU A 57 -29.78 -1.60 24.84
N THR A 58 -28.80 -2.48 24.63
CA THR A 58 -28.88 -3.88 25.06
C THR A 58 -29.00 -4.00 26.58
N LEU A 59 -28.23 -3.22 27.33
CA LEU A 59 -28.33 -3.17 28.80
C LEU A 59 -29.71 -2.64 29.25
N LEU A 60 -30.23 -1.62 28.60
CA LEU A 60 -31.59 -1.12 28.85
C LEU A 60 -32.63 -2.23 28.66
N VAL A 61 -32.55 -3.02 27.59
CA VAL A 61 -33.45 -4.18 27.36
C VAL A 61 -33.37 -5.14 28.52
N GLN A 62 -32.21 -5.52 29.03
CA GLN A 62 -32.03 -6.38 30.18
C GLN A 62 -32.74 -5.82 31.44
N ARG A 63 -32.57 -4.52 31.69
CA ARG A 63 -33.24 -3.83 32.82
C ARG A 63 -34.76 -3.80 32.67
N MET A 64 -35.24 -3.56 31.44
CA MET A 64 -36.66 -3.58 31.10
C MET A 64 -37.29 -4.95 31.31
N GLN A 65 -36.59 -6.04 30.96
CA GLN A 65 -37.02 -7.43 31.18
C GLN A 65 -37.19 -7.75 32.70
N VAL A 66 -36.22 -7.27 33.51
CA VAL A 66 -36.31 -7.42 34.97
C VAL A 66 -37.51 -6.64 35.53
N HIS A 67 -37.67 -5.38 35.10
CA HIS A 67 -38.79 -4.55 35.53
C HIS A 67 -40.14 -5.17 35.13
N ARG A 68 -40.28 -5.69 33.90
CA ARG A 68 -41.48 -6.43 33.45
C ARG A 68 -41.82 -7.58 34.41
N GLY A 69 -40.84 -8.44 34.74
CA GLY A 69 -41.04 -9.57 35.63
C GLY A 69 -41.55 -9.16 37.02
N LEU A 70 -40.95 -8.13 37.61
CA LEU A 70 -41.33 -7.59 38.92
C LEU A 70 -42.70 -6.91 38.87
N SER A 71 -43.02 -6.20 37.81
CA SER A 71 -44.32 -5.51 37.61
C SER A 71 -45.46 -6.53 37.47
N VAL A 72 -45.21 -7.62 36.73
CA VAL A 72 -46.16 -8.72 36.58
C VAL A 72 -46.48 -9.39 37.95
N GLY A 73 -45.44 -9.63 38.75
CA GLY A 73 -45.62 -10.21 40.07
C GLY A 73 -46.35 -9.25 41.04
N MET A 74 -45.98 -7.99 41.06
CA MET A 74 -46.65 -6.95 41.87
C MET A 74 -48.16 -6.85 41.52
N LEU A 75 -48.48 -6.74 40.23
CA LEU A 75 -49.85 -6.65 39.75
C LEU A 75 -50.65 -7.97 40.02
N GLY A 76 -49.96 -9.09 40.18
CA GLY A 76 -50.52 -10.40 40.60
C GLY A 76 -50.66 -10.57 42.09
N GLY A 77 -50.32 -9.53 42.91
CA GLY A 77 -50.48 -9.57 44.37
C GLY A 77 -49.26 -10.08 45.15
N ASP A 78 -48.07 -10.27 44.51
CA ASP A 78 -46.86 -10.67 45.21
C ASP A 78 -46.15 -9.50 45.83
N GLU A 79 -46.30 -9.34 47.17
CA GLU A 79 -45.71 -8.25 47.96
C GLU A 79 -44.18 -8.26 47.92
N SER A 80 -43.54 -9.43 47.81
CA SER A 80 -42.10 -9.55 47.77
C SER A 80 -41.51 -8.98 46.48
N LEU A 81 -42.21 -9.17 45.38
CA LEU A 81 -41.84 -8.61 44.06
C LEU A 81 -42.19 -7.11 43.99
N ALA A 82 -43.31 -6.68 44.59
CA ALA A 82 -43.68 -5.28 44.72
C ALA A 82 -42.60 -4.46 45.42
N ALA A 83 -42.05 -4.95 46.53
CA ALA A 83 -40.96 -4.32 47.28
C ALA A 83 -39.67 -4.11 46.45
N ARG A 84 -39.38 -4.97 45.46
CA ARG A 84 -38.18 -4.92 44.61
C ARG A 84 -38.36 -4.03 43.35
N ARG A 85 -39.58 -3.76 42.94
CA ARG A 85 -39.90 -3.05 41.70
C ARG A 85 -39.33 -1.63 41.66
N PRO A 86 -39.37 -0.76 42.73
CA PRO A 86 -38.81 0.61 42.68
C PRO A 86 -37.32 0.60 42.27
N ALA A 87 -36.53 -0.28 42.82
CA ALA A 87 -35.08 -0.37 42.43
C ALA A 87 -34.90 -0.78 40.95
N ALA A 88 -35.79 -1.64 40.43
CA ALA A 88 -35.74 -2.00 38.99
C ALA A 88 -36.18 -0.84 38.09
N ARG A 89 -37.18 -0.05 38.49
CA ARG A 89 -37.56 1.20 37.81
C ARG A 89 -36.39 2.17 37.74
N ASP A 90 -35.73 2.40 38.87
CA ASP A 90 -34.59 3.31 38.95
C ASP A 90 -33.41 2.83 38.09
N ALA A 91 -33.21 1.51 38.03
CA ALA A 91 -32.22 0.90 37.11
C ALA A 91 -32.57 1.10 35.63
N VAL A 92 -33.86 1.04 35.27
CA VAL A 92 -34.32 1.35 33.90
C VAL A 92 -34.11 2.85 33.59
N ASN A 93 -34.47 3.74 34.51
CA ASN A 93 -34.29 5.18 34.31
C ASN A 93 -32.80 5.55 34.14
N THR A 94 -31.91 4.98 34.97
CA THR A 94 -30.46 5.17 34.84
C THR A 94 -29.97 4.66 33.46
N ALA A 95 -30.47 3.52 33.00
CA ALA A 95 -30.11 2.99 31.69
C ALA A 95 -30.64 3.86 30.52
N LEU A 96 -31.82 4.45 30.66
CA LEU A 96 -32.37 5.43 29.69
C LEU A 96 -31.51 6.68 29.58
N ASP A 97 -31.00 7.18 30.71
CA ASP A 97 -30.11 8.34 30.74
C ASP A 97 -28.74 7.97 30.08
N ASP A 98 -28.20 6.79 30.35
CA ASP A 98 -26.95 6.33 29.70
C ASP A 98 -27.14 6.17 28.17
N VAL A 99 -28.23 5.57 27.71
CA VAL A 99 -28.55 5.49 26.27
C VAL A 99 -28.61 6.89 25.66
N SER A 100 -29.29 7.84 26.30
CA SER A 100 -29.43 9.22 25.81
C SER A 100 -28.05 9.89 25.67
N ALA A 101 -27.19 9.72 26.69
CA ALA A 101 -25.82 10.27 26.69
C ALA A 101 -24.96 9.65 25.57
N ARG A 102 -25.03 8.31 25.38
CA ARG A 102 -24.30 7.60 24.32
C ARG A 102 -24.79 7.98 22.93
N PHE A 103 -26.11 8.12 22.75
CA PHE A 103 -26.71 8.54 21.48
C PHE A 103 -26.26 9.97 21.10
N ALA A 104 -26.21 10.89 22.06
CA ALA A 104 -25.71 12.24 21.82
C ALA A 104 -24.20 12.24 21.46
N ALA A 105 -23.39 11.48 22.19
CA ALA A 105 -21.95 11.38 21.95
C ALA A 105 -21.62 10.76 20.57
N ALA A 106 -22.35 9.71 20.17
CA ALA A 106 -22.18 9.04 18.88
C ALA A 106 -22.83 9.81 17.71
N LYS A 107 -23.58 10.89 17.97
CA LYS A 107 -24.33 11.64 16.95
C LYS A 107 -25.27 10.73 16.15
N VAL A 108 -26.06 9.94 16.85
CA VAL A 108 -27.00 8.97 16.26
C VAL A 108 -27.88 9.65 15.21
N PRO A 109 -28.12 9.03 14.03
CA PRO A 109 -28.91 9.62 12.97
C PRO A 109 -30.36 9.96 13.41
N ALA A 110 -30.96 10.96 12.76
CA ALA A 110 -32.25 11.54 13.16
C ALA A 110 -33.40 10.50 13.25
N ALA A 111 -33.41 9.52 12.36
CA ALA A 111 -34.43 8.48 12.35
C ALA A 111 -34.41 7.63 13.63
N GLN A 112 -33.23 7.19 14.07
CA GLN A 112 -33.04 6.43 15.30
C GLN A 112 -33.31 7.30 16.55
N MET A 113 -32.92 8.59 16.51
CA MET A 113 -33.27 9.55 17.57
C MET A 113 -34.78 9.73 17.74
N ALA A 114 -35.53 9.78 16.64
CA ALA A 114 -37.00 9.87 16.69
C ALA A 114 -37.61 8.60 17.33
N ALA A 115 -37.14 7.41 16.91
CA ALA A 115 -37.57 6.14 17.48
C ALA A 115 -37.23 6.05 18.98
N TRP A 116 -36.04 6.53 19.36
CA TRP A 116 -35.62 6.61 20.78
C TRP A 116 -36.55 7.49 21.61
N THR A 117 -36.85 8.69 21.13
CA THR A 117 -37.78 9.61 21.81
C THR A 117 -39.15 8.98 22.02
N GLN A 118 -39.66 8.29 21.02
CA GLN A 118 -40.92 7.55 21.11
C GLN A 118 -40.86 6.40 22.14
N ALA A 119 -39.75 5.65 22.19
CA ALA A 119 -39.56 4.58 23.18
C ALA A 119 -39.55 5.14 24.61
N GLN A 120 -38.86 6.27 24.85
CA GLN A 120 -38.86 6.96 26.15
C GLN A 120 -40.28 7.41 26.58
N GLN A 121 -41.06 7.94 25.65
CA GLN A 121 -42.43 8.36 25.95
C GLN A 121 -43.32 7.14 26.29
N THR A 122 -43.19 6.06 25.53
CA THR A 122 -43.91 4.80 25.79
C THR A 122 -43.54 4.26 27.15
N TRP A 123 -42.28 4.27 27.55
CA TRP A 123 -41.84 3.86 28.88
C TRP A 123 -42.49 4.69 29.98
N ARG A 124 -42.47 6.02 29.88
CA ARG A 124 -43.05 6.91 30.89
C ARG A 124 -44.53 6.63 31.10
N THR A 125 -45.28 6.46 30.03
CA THR A 125 -46.69 6.16 30.08
C THR A 125 -46.96 4.80 30.73
N LEU A 126 -46.19 3.76 30.32
CA LEU A 126 -46.29 2.40 30.88
C LEU A 126 -45.95 2.40 32.36
N GLU A 127 -44.86 3.05 32.77
CA GLU A 127 -44.43 3.10 34.17
C GLU A 127 -45.44 3.81 35.06
N GLN A 128 -46.03 4.91 34.62
CA GLN A 128 -47.09 5.61 35.34
C GLN A 128 -48.32 4.69 35.55
N ALA A 129 -48.74 3.98 34.51
CA ALA A 129 -49.88 3.08 34.60
C ALA A 129 -49.65 1.89 35.58
N VAL A 130 -48.42 1.33 35.52
CA VAL A 130 -48.04 0.24 36.45
C VAL A 130 -47.91 0.76 37.88
N ALA A 131 -47.30 1.93 38.12
CA ALA A 131 -47.16 2.55 39.44
C ALA A 131 -48.51 2.89 40.08
N ALA A 132 -49.46 3.40 39.27
CA ALA A 132 -50.80 3.74 39.70
C ALA A 132 -51.74 2.52 39.84
N HIS A 133 -51.30 1.29 39.56
CA HIS A 133 -52.14 0.07 39.45
C HIS A 133 -53.36 0.27 38.53
N SER A 134 -53.24 1.13 37.51
CA SER A 134 -54.30 1.44 36.54
C SER A 134 -54.28 0.54 35.29
N ILE A 135 -53.44 -0.47 35.30
CA ILE A 135 -53.23 -1.45 34.21
C ILE A 135 -53.31 -2.88 34.78
N GLU A 136 -53.93 -3.77 34.06
CA GLU A 136 -53.97 -5.18 34.45
C GLU A 136 -52.64 -5.92 34.11
N GLN A 137 -52.39 -7.04 34.84
CA GLN A 137 -51.19 -7.86 34.70
C GLN A 137 -50.93 -8.28 33.26
N ALA A 138 -51.94 -8.78 32.54
CA ALA A 138 -51.85 -9.22 31.17
C ALA A 138 -51.50 -8.09 30.20
N GLN A 139 -52.13 -6.93 30.38
CA GLN A 139 -51.90 -5.74 29.57
C GLN A 139 -50.51 -5.13 29.84
N SER A 140 -50.06 -5.09 31.10
CA SER A 140 -48.72 -4.67 31.47
C SER A 140 -47.66 -5.56 30.82
N THR A 141 -47.84 -6.91 30.86
CA THR A 141 -46.95 -7.86 30.19
C THR A 141 -46.87 -7.60 28.68
N ALA A 142 -48.02 -7.37 28.03
CA ALA A 142 -48.07 -7.13 26.60
C ALA A 142 -47.34 -5.82 26.20
N GLN A 143 -47.61 -4.71 26.96
CA GLN A 143 -47.00 -3.41 26.68
C GLN A 143 -45.48 -3.40 26.92
N HIS A 144 -44.99 -4.03 28.01
CA HIS A 144 -43.55 -4.22 28.22
C HIS A 144 -42.89 -5.01 27.06
N THR A 145 -43.53 -6.11 26.66
CA THR A 145 -43.02 -6.99 25.59
C THR A 145 -42.96 -6.21 24.25
N GLN A 146 -43.98 -5.39 23.97
CA GLN A 146 -44.02 -4.56 22.80
C GLN A 146 -42.89 -3.46 22.81
N LEU A 147 -42.69 -2.85 23.99
CA LEU A 147 -41.62 -1.85 24.15
C LEU A 147 -40.23 -2.50 23.97
N ILE A 148 -40.00 -3.68 24.57
CA ILE A 148 -38.79 -4.48 24.40
C ILE A 148 -38.56 -4.83 22.93
N ALA A 149 -39.61 -5.22 22.19
CA ALA A 149 -39.51 -5.48 20.75
C ALA A 149 -39.14 -4.23 19.96
N THR A 150 -39.70 -3.08 20.32
CA THR A 150 -39.31 -1.76 19.70
C THR A 150 -37.84 -1.43 19.97
N LEU A 151 -37.32 -1.69 21.19
CA LEU A 151 -35.92 -1.50 21.53
C LEU A 151 -35.00 -2.44 20.75
N PHE A 152 -35.41 -3.69 20.49
CA PHE A 152 -34.65 -4.60 19.61
C PHE A 152 -34.61 -4.09 18.17
N GLN A 153 -35.72 -3.61 17.62
CA GLN A 153 -35.75 -3.02 16.28
C GLN A 153 -34.86 -1.77 16.19
N LEU A 154 -34.88 -0.93 17.23
CA LEU A 154 -33.99 0.24 17.31
C LEU A 154 -32.52 -0.18 17.36
N ASN A 155 -32.18 -1.23 18.13
CA ASN A 155 -30.80 -1.75 18.19
C ASN A 155 -30.34 -2.30 16.83
N GLU A 156 -31.18 -3.08 16.15
CA GLU A 156 -30.92 -3.57 14.80
C GLU A 156 -30.67 -2.42 13.81
N SER A 157 -31.50 -1.38 13.87
CA SER A 157 -31.37 -0.18 13.05
C SER A 157 -30.07 0.58 13.35
N LEU A 158 -29.61 0.64 14.60
CA LEU A 158 -28.33 1.22 14.99
C LEU A 158 -27.16 0.40 14.46
N VAL A 159 -27.16 -0.92 14.69
CA VAL A 159 -26.13 -1.84 14.22
C VAL A 159 -25.98 -1.75 12.69
N HIS A 160 -27.10 -1.57 11.97
CA HIS A 160 -27.08 -1.31 10.53
C HIS A 160 -26.52 0.08 10.18
N ALA A 161 -26.96 1.13 10.84
CA ALA A 161 -26.55 2.52 10.54
C ALA A 161 -25.07 2.77 10.76
N TYR A 162 -24.43 2.05 11.68
CA TYR A 162 -23.01 2.11 11.97
C TYR A 162 -22.17 1.03 11.24
N GLY A 163 -22.78 0.25 10.33
CA GLY A 163 -22.06 -0.74 9.53
C GLY A 163 -21.62 -2.00 10.25
N LEU A 164 -21.98 -2.17 11.53
CA LEU A 164 -21.59 -3.32 12.37
C LEU A 164 -22.05 -4.68 11.83
N GLN A 165 -23.04 -4.70 10.92
CA GLN A 165 -23.50 -5.94 10.25
C GLN A 165 -22.61 -6.37 9.08
N ILE A 166 -21.75 -5.49 8.57
CA ILE A 166 -20.98 -5.69 7.34
C ILE A 166 -19.47 -5.69 7.65
N ASP A 167 -19.12 -5.91 8.92
CA ASP A 167 -17.72 -5.98 9.37
C ASP A 167 -16.97 -7.06 8.57
N PRO A 168 -15.88 -6.72 7.84
CA PRO A 168 -15.12 -7.67 7.05
C PRO A 168 -14.27 -8.65 7.88
N GLU A 169 -14.03 -8.36 9.16
CA GLU A 169 -13.30 -9.25 10.05
C GLU A 169 -14.25 -10.30 10.64
N ALA A 170 -13.97 -11.57 10.39
CA ALA A 170 -14.86 -12.65 10.73
C ALA A 170 -15.08 -12.82 12.24
N ASP A 171 -14.10 -12.53 13.07
CA ASP A 171 -14.15 -12.62 14.54
C ASP A 171 -14.99 -11.50 15.15
N THR A 172 -14.75 -10.23 14.78
CA THR A 172 -15.55 -9.09 15.25
C THR A 172 -16.96 -9.12 14.72
N HIS A 173 -17.16 -9.48 13.45
CA HIS A 173 -18.50 -9.70 12.89
C HIS A 173 -19.28 -10.76 13.67
N ALA A 174 -18.67 -11.91 13.93
CA ALA A 174 -19.31 -12.99 14.66
C ALA A 174 -19.64 -12.56 16.11
N LEU A 175 -18.76 -11.81 16.76
CA LEU A 175 -18.96 -11.28 18.11
C LEU A 175 -20.10 -10.25 18.15
N VAL A 176 -20.19 -9.35 17.16
CA VAL A 176 -21.29 -8.38 17.01
C VAL A 176 -22.62 -9.09 16.89
N GLN A 177 -22.73 -10.07 15.96
CA GLN A 177 -23.97 -10.82 15.74
C GLN A 177 -24.39 -11.60 16.98
N ALA A 178 -23.45 -12.27 17.64
CA ALA A 178 -23.74 -13.03 18.84
C ALA A 178 -24.19 -12.14 20.00
N SER A 179 -23.49 -11.04 20.29
CA SER A 179 -23.68 -10.23 21.50
C SER A 179 -24.71 -9.12 21.36
N LEU A 180 -24.86 -8.48 20.18
CA LEU A 180 -25.80 -7.37 20.00
C LEU A 180 -27.16 -7.80 19.41
N ALA A 181 -27.26 -8.98 18.78
CA ALA A 181 -28.49 -9.45 18.18
C ALA A 181 -29.01 -10.74 18.81
N GLN A 182 -28.20 -11.81 18.82
CA GLN A 182 -28.67 -13.16 19.16
C GLN A 182 -28.80 -13.38 20.66
N ALA A 183 -27.80 -13.07 21.48
CA ALA A 183 -27.84 -13.30 22.93
C ALA A 183 -28.95 -12.51 23.65
N PRO A 184 -29.20 -11.20 23.32
CA PRO A 184 -30.34 -10.50 23.91
C PRO A 184 -31.69 -11.10 23.54
N MET A 185 -31.85 -11.57 22.29
CA MET A 185 -33.07 -12.26 21.87
C MET A 185 -33.23 -13.64 22.55
N LEU A 186 -32.12 -14.38 22.74
CA LEU A 186 -32.11 -15.64 23.51
C LEU A 186 -32.54 -15.39 24.94
N GLY A 187 -32.04 -14.33 25.60
CA GLY A 187 -32.44 -13.91 26.94
C GLY A 187 -33.94 -13.61 27.04
N GLU A 188 -34.50 -12.92 26.03
CA GLU A 188 -35.96 -12.65 25.98
C GLU A 188 -36.77 -13.93 25.89
N LYS A 189 -36.40 -14.89 25.02
CA LYS A 189 -37.12 -16.14 24.85
C LYS A 189 -37.00 -17.07 26.09
N LEU A 190 -35.83 -17.09 26.74
CA LEU A 190 -35.65 -17.74 28.03
C LEU A 190 -36.54 -17.12 29.10
N GLY A 191 -36.67 -15.80 29.16
CA GLY A 191 -37.57 -15.09 30.06
C GLY A 191 -39.04 -15.42 29.83
N MET A 192 -39.48 -15.55 28.57
CA MET A 192 -40.81 -15.97 28.21
C MET A 192 -41.06 -17.45 28.61
N LEU A 193 -40.07 -18.32 28.34
CA LEU A 193 -40.15 -19.73 28.70
C LEU A 193 -40.23 -19.93 30.23
N ARG A 194 -39.42 -19.14 30.98
CA ARG A 194 -39.51 -19.08 32.46
C ARG A 194 -40.91 -18.70 32.93
N ALA A 195 -41.49 -17.64 32.40
CA ALA A 195 -42.81 -17.15 32.83
C ALA A 195 -43.92 -18.12 32.54
N GLN A 196 -43.95 -18.69 31.34
CA GLN A 196 -44.99 -19.66 30.97
C GLN A 196 -44.85 -20.98 31.72
N GLY A 197 -43.64 -21.53 31.85
CA GLY A 197 -43.37 -22.74 32.60
C GLY A 197 -43.73 -22.60 34.08
N ALA A 198 -43.30 -21.49 34.72
CA ALA A 198 -43.65 -21.20 36.12
C ALA A 198 -45.15 -21.06 36.34
N SER A 199 -45.88 -20.45 35.39
CA SER A 199 -47.34 -20.36 35.45
C SER A 199 -48.01 -21.71 35.36
N ALA A 200 -47.58 -22.61 34.45
CA ALA A 200 -48.10 -23.94 34.32
C ALA A 200 -47.87 -24.78 35.59
N LEU A 201 -46.64 -24.74 36.13
CA LEU A 201 -46.27 -25.42 37.37
C LEU A 201 -47.02 -24.89 38.59
N GLY A 202 -47.21 -23.56 38.71
CA GLY A 202 -47.97 -22.96 39.79
C GLY A 202 -49.44 -23.30 39.80
N LYS A 203 -50.05 -23.42 38.62
CA LYS A 203 -51.45 -23.90 38.46
C LYS A 203 -51.58 -25.43 38.52
N ARG A 204 -50.47 -26.15 38.42
CA ARG A 204 -50.39 -27.59 38.22
C ARG A 204 -51.26 -28.08 37.03
N GLU A 205 -51.36 -27.24 36.02
CA GLU A 205 -52.19 -27.49 34.85
C GLU A 205 -51.44 -27.05 33.58
N LEU A 206 -51.43 -27.94 32.58
CA LEU A 206 -50.85 -27.66 31.26
C LEU A 206 -51.95 -27.92 30.21
N THR A 207 -52.57 -26.80 29.76
CA THR A 207 -53.55 -26.91 28.68
C THR A 207 -52.89 -27.29 27.36
N PRO A 208 -53.61 -27.91 26.40
CA PRO A 208 -53.06 -28.23 25.08
C PRO A 208 -52.48 -27.02 24.36
N GLN A 209 -53.12 -25.85 24.50
CA GLN A 209 -52.62 -24.59 23.96
C GLN A 209 -51.32 -24.14 24.65
N GLY A 210 -51.25 -24.21 25.98
CA GLY A 210 -50.04 -23.89 26.75
C GLY A 210 -48.90 -24.82 26.42
N LYS A 211 -49.16 -26.11 26.22
CA LYS A 211 -48.15 -27.08 25.74
C LYS A 211 -47.60 -26.70 24.38
N GLY A 212 -48.46 -26.35 23.42
CA GLY A 212 -48.04 -25.89 22.09
C GLY A 212 -47.17 -24.63 22.14
N GLN A 213 -47.54 -23.65 22.99
CA GLN A 213 -46.75 -22.43 23.18
C GLN A 213 -45.37 -22.68 23.79
N LEU A 214 -45.27 -23.56 24.79
CA LEU A 214 -44.00 -23.94 25.40
C LEU A 214 -43.09 -24.68 24.43
N LEU A 215 -43.64 -25.62 23.61
CA LEU A 215 -42.88 -26.29 22.56
C LEU A 215 -42.27 -25.32 21.54
N VAL A 216 -43.06 -24.36 21.05
CA VAL A 216 -42.58 -23.35 20.12
C VAL A 216 -41.47 -22.48 20.75
N LEU A 217 -41.64 -22.08 22.02
CA LEU A 217 -40.64 -21.32 22.75
C LEU A 217 -39.37 -22.14 22.99
N GLN A 218 -39.48 -23.39 23.40
CA GLN A 218 -38.36 -24.30 23.62
C GLN A 218 -37.52 -24.45 22.32
N GLN A 219 -38.22 -24.74 21.20
CA GLN A 219 -37.54 -24.82 19.89
C GLN A 219 -36.83 -23.52 19.54
N ARG A 220 -37.49 -22.38 19.72
CA ARG A 220 -36.88 -21.06 19.40
C ARG A 220 -35.69 -20.76 20.29
N VAL A 221 -35.70 -21.15 21.58
CA VAL A 221 -34.56 -21.02 22.48
C VAL A 221 -33.40 -21.91 21.99
N ALA A 222 -33.68 -23.15 21.58
CA ALA A 222 -32.66 -24.08 21.08
C ALA A 222 -32.01 -23.57 19.78
N GLU A 223 -32.78 -23.01 18.85
CA GLU A 223 -32.28 -22.37 17.63
C GLU A 223 -31.37 -21.18 17.95
N LEU A 224 -31.84 -20.21 18.76
CA LEU A 224 -31.11 -19.05 19.17
C LEU A 224 -29.85 -19.38 19.98
N GLN A 225 -29.92 -20.42 20.84
CA GLN A 225 -28.76 -20.97 21.53
C GLN A 225 -27.71 -21.43 20.51
N GLY A 226 -28.10 -22.26 19.54
CA GLY A 226 -27.23 -22.77 18.50
C GLY A 226 -26.56 -21.63 17.72
N ASP A 227 -27.34 -20.61 17.32
CA ASP A 227 -26.82 -19.46 16.56
C ASP A 227 -25.85 -18.62 17.40
N THR A 228 -26.23 -18.27 18.64
CA THR A 228 -25.41 -17.45 19.54
C THR A 228 -24.06 -18.12 19.82
N PHE A 229 -24.06 -19.40 20.19
CA PHE A 229 -22.84 -20.09 20.57
C PHE A 229 -21.97 -20.42 19.35
N ARG A 230 -22.55 -20.73 18.19
CA ARG A 230 -21.75 -20.80 16.92
C ARG A 230 -21.11 -19.48 16.57
N GLY A 231 -21.79 -18.35 16.80
CA GLY A 231 -21.22 -17.02 16.63
C GLY A 231 -20.05 -16.77 17.58
N LEU A 232 -20.24 -17.03 18.87
CA LEU A 232 -19.19 -16.90 19.88
C LEU A 232 -17.99 -17.81 19.58
N ASP A 233 -18.21 -19.07 19.23
CA ASP A 233 -17.13 -20.01 18.89
C ASP A 233 -16.30 -19.53 17.71
N ARG A 234 -16.92 -18.97 16.65
CA ARG A 234 -16.19 -18.37 15.54
C ARG A 234 -15.33 -17.18 15.97
N ALA A 235 -15.90 -16.31 16.81
CA ALA A 235 -15.14 -15.17 17.34
C ALA A 235 -13.94 -15.63 18.17
N LEU A 236 -14.11 -16.68 18.98
CA LEU A 236 -13.05 -17.23 19.83
C LEU A 236 -11.95 -17.93 19.02
N GLN A 237 -12.31 -18.67 17.96
CA GLN A 237 -11.32 -19.36 17.10
C GLN A 237 -10.38 -18.41 16.38
N GLY A 238 -10.85 -17.24 16.00
CA GLY A 238 -10.05 -16.21 15.33
C GLY A 238 -9.17 -15.37 16.27
N ASN A 239 -9.45 -15.40 17.60
CA ASN A 239 -8.87 -14.44 18.53
C ASN A 239 -8.50 -15.07 19.87
N ALA A 240 -7.19 -15.27 20.10
CA ALA A 240 -6.67 -15.90 21.32
C ALA A 240 -6.93 -15.08 22.60
N GLU A 241 -7.11 -13.77 22.49
CA GLU A 241 -7.44 -12.89 23.61
C GLU A 241 -8.90 -13.08 24.03
N LEU A 242 -9.83 -13.10 23.06
CA LEU A 242 -11.23 -13.43 23.29
C LEU A 242 -11.39 -14.85 23.85
N GLN A 243 -10.64 -15.83 23.34
CA GLN A 243 -10.64 -17.20 23.86
C GLN A 243 -10.27 -17.27 25.34
N ARG A 244 -9.26 -16.51 25.77
CA ARG A 244 -8.85 -16.44 27.18
C ARG A 244 -9.89 -15.74 28.05
N ALA A 245 -10.53 -14.70 27.54
CA ALA A 245 -11.48 -13.89 28.28
C ALA A 245 -12.85 -14.57 28.43
N LEU A 246 -13.35 -15.26 27.41
CA LEU A 246 -14.73 -15.73 27.30
C LEU A 246 -14.89 -17.26 27.28
N GLY A 247 -13.85 -18.00 26.85
CA GLY A 247 -13.98 -19.42 26.50
C GLY A 247 -14.60 -20.29 27.60
N SER A 248 -14.18 -20.14 28.86
CA SER A 248 -14.75 -20.89 29.99
C SER A 248 -16.19 -20.50 30.29
N SER A 249 -16.53 -19.22 30.19
CA SER A 249 -17.89 -18.70 30.41
C SER A 249 -18.86 -19.16 29.35
N VAL A 250 -18.41 -19.20 28.06
CA VAL A 250 -19.19 -19.70 26.93
C VAL A 250 -19.64 -21.14 27.18
N GLN A 251 -18.72 -22.03 27.53
CA GLN A 251 -19.04 -23.44 27.81
C GLN A 251 -19.98 -23.62 29.01
N ALA A 252 -19.74 -22.87 30.09
CA ALA A 252 -20.57 -22.94 31.31
C ALA A 252 -22.01 -22.50 31.03
N VAL A 253 -22.20 -21.35 30.35
CA VAL A 253 -23.53 -20.80 30.04
C VAL A 253 -24.28 -21.70 29.05
N GLN A 254 -23.60 -22.22 28.05
CA GLN A 254 -24.18 -23.16 27.09
C GLN A 254 -24.74 -24.40 27.80
N GLY A 255 -23.99 -24.98 28.74
CA GLY A 255 -24.40 -26.10 29.55
C GLY A 255 -25.60 -25.77 30.44
N GLN A 256 -25.63 -24.57 31.06
CA GLN A 256 -26.76 -24.14 31.90
C GLN A 256 -28.07 -23.99 31.10
N ILE A 257 -28.00 -23.41 29.89
CA ILE A 257 -29.17 -23.27 29.02
C ILE A 257 -29.69 -24.67 28.63
N GLN A 258 -28.78 -25.57 28.29
CA GLN A 258 -29.15 -26.94 27.93
C GLN A 258 -29.84 -27.67 29.08
N GLN A 259 -29.36 -27.54 30.32
CA GLN A 259 -30.00 -28.06 31.52
C GLN A 259 -31.40 -27.47 31.73
N SER A 260 -31.57 -26.14 31.50
CA SER A 260 -32.87 -25.48 31.59
C SER A 260 -33.86 -26.01 30.55
N LEU A 261 -33.42 -26.24 29.30
CA LEU A 261 -34.26 -26.84 28.26
C LEU A 261 -34.67 -28.29 28.60
N GLN A 262 -33.76 -29.11 29.14
CA GLN A 262 -34.04 -30.45 29.62
C GLN A 262 -35.04 -30.45 30.78
N MET A 263 -34.97 -29.43 31.66
CA MET A 263 -35.95 -29.26 32.75
C MET A 263 -37.36 -29.00 32.20
N VAL A 264 -37.50 -28.14 31.18
CA VAL A 264 -38.80 -27.92 30.50
C VAL A 264 -39.34 -29.22 29.91
N GLU A 265 -38.48 -29.96 29.22
CA GLU A 265 -38.88 -31.20 28.55
C GLU A 265 -39.32 -32.30 29.55
N ARG A 266 -38.48 -32.56 30.56
CA ARG A 266 -38.70 -33.61 31.55
C ARG A 266 -39.86 -33.28 32.50
N ASP A 267 -39.87 -32.04 33.07
CA ASP A 267 -40.72 -31.73 34.24
C ASP A 267 -42.03 -31.02 33.85
N ILE A 268 -42.18 -30.60 32.57
CA ILE A 268 -43.40 -29.93 32.08
C ILE A 268 -43.99 -30.64 30.87
N LEU A 269 -43.26 -30.78 29.77
CA LEU A 269 -43.79 -31.21 28.47
C LEU A 269 -44.10 -32.72 28.44
N ASN A 270 -43.21 -33.53 29.04
CA ASN A 270 -43.31 -34.99 29.10
C ASN A 270 -43.78 -35.51 30.49
N ALA A 271 -44.00 -34.60 31.44
CA ALA A 271 -44.47 -34.98 32.77
C ALA A 271 -45.94 -35.47 32.73
N THR A 272 -46.21 -36.54 33.38
CA THR A 272 -47.58 -37.01 33.59
C THR A 272 -48.31 -36.15 34.63
N GLU A 273 -47.58 -35.69 35.63
CA GLU A 273 -48.06 -34.77 36.67
C GLU A 273 -47.01 -33.68 36.89
N LEU A 274 -47.42 -32.43 37.03
CA LEU A 274 -46.57 -31.28 37.28
C LEU A 274 -46.18 -31.19 38.75
N GLN A 275 -45.10 -31.89 39.14
CA GLN A 275 -44.65 -31.99 40.54
C GLN A 275 -43.54 -31.00 40.91
N LEU A 276 -42.78 -30.50 39.92
CA LEU A 276 -41.68 -29.53 40.17
C LEU A 276 -42.24 -28.23 40.78
N PRO A 277 -41.72 -27.74 41.92
CA PRO A 277 -42.14 -26.48 42.47
C PRO A 277 -41.88 -25.31 41.48
N SER A 278 -42.91 -24.49 41.25
CA SER A 278 -42.83 -23.34 40.36
C SER A 278 -41.67 -22.41 40.71
N LYS A 279 -41.38 -22.24 42.01
CA LYS A 279 -40.27 -21.44 42.51
C LYS A 279 -38.90 -22.00 42.07
N ASP A 280 -38.68 -23.31 42.18
CA ASP A 280 -37.40 -23.95 41.85
C ASP A 280 -37.11 -23.83 40.35
N TYR A 281 -38.15 -24.02 39.51
CA TYR A 281 -38.10 -23.77 38.08
C TYR A 281 -37.76 -22.31 37.76
N PHE A 282 -38.48 -21.37 38.37
CA PHE A 282 -38.26 -19.93 38.14
C PHE A 282 -36.85 -19.50 38.55
N ASP A 283 -36.36 -19.96 39.70
CA ASP A 283 -35.03 -19.64 40.20
C ASP A 283 -33.93 -20.25 39.30
N ALA A 284 -34.12 -21.47 38.79
CA ALA A 284 -33.18 -22.10 37.85
C ALA A 284 -33.04 -21.28 36.55
N PHE A 285 -34.19 -20.93 35.94
CA PHE A 285 -34.18 -20.08 34.74
C PHE A 285 -33.64 -18.69 35.00
N THR A 286 -33.87 -18.09 36.17
CA THR A 286 -33.33 -16.77 36.54
C THR A 286 -31.81 -16.84 36.57
N ARG A 287 -31.20 -17.85 37.24
CA ARG A 287 -29.73 -18.04 37.22
C ARG A 287 -29.17 -18.20 35.81
N THR A 288 -29.86 -18.96 34.95
CA THR A 288 -29.45 -19.17 33.55
C THR A 288 -29.49 -17.86 32.77
N ILE A 289 -30.52 -17.03 32.92
CA ILE A 289 -30.65 -15.72 32.25
C ILE A 289 -29.57 -14.74 32.78
N GLU A 290 -29.33 -14.72 34.09
CA GLU A 290 -28.28 -13.90 34.69
C GLU A 290 -26.89 -14.29 34.19
N ALA A 291 -26.58 -15.58 34.07
CA ALA A 291 -25.35 -16.11 33.52
C ALA A 291 -25.16 -15.71 32.03
N LEU A 292 -26.24 -15.85 31.22
CA LEU A 292 -26.25 -15.41 29.83
C LEU A 292 -25.99 -13.89 29.70
N ASN A 293 -26.66 -13.09 30.55
CA ASN A 293 -26.48 -11.63 30.55
C ASN A 293 -25.05 -11.25 30.97
N ALA A 294 -24.47 -11.93 31.96
CA ALA A 294 -23.10 -11.72 32.39
C ALA A 294 -22.10 -12.05 31.26
N LEU A 295 -22.26 -13.21 30.58
CA LEU A 295 -21.47 -13.56 29.41
C LEU A 295 -21.62 -12.52 28.30
N ASN A 296 -22.87 -12.10 28.00
CA ASN A 296 -23.13 -11.12 26.97
C ASN A 296 -22.49 -9.77 27.26
N ASN A 297 -22.54 -9.33 28.51
CA ASN A 297 -21.89 -8.07 28.94
C ASN A 297 -20.36 -8.15 28.81
N LEU A 298 -19.74 -9.29 29.13
CA LEU A 298 -18.31 -9.53 28.88
C LEU A 298 -17.98 -9.53 27.39
N SER A 299 -18.81 -10.18 26.58
CA SER A 299 -18.66 -10.21 25.11
C SER A 299 -18.74 -8.80 24.50
N MET A 300 -19.74 -8.00 24.93
CA MET A 300 -19.89 -6.62 24.50
C MET A 300 -18.72 -5.74 24.96
N ALA A 301 -18.22 -5.92 26.19
CA ALA A 301 -17.06 -5.19 26.69
C ALA A 301 -15.79 -5.48 25.90
N SER A 302 -15.69 -6.62 25.21
CA SER A 302 -14.58 -7.02 24.38
C SER A 302 -14.66 -6.43 22.95
N LEU A 303 -15.82 -5.94 22.50
CA LEU A 303 -16.02 -5.39 21.16
C LEU A 303 -15.28 -4.07 20.95
N ASP A 304 -15.40 -3.12 21.88
CA ASP A 304 -14.78 -1.80 21.70
C ASP A 304 -13.24 -1.88 21.60
N PRO A 305 -12.52 -2.57 22.51
CA PRO A 305 -11.08 -2.78 22.35
C PRO A 305 -10.69 -3.47 21.04
N ALA A 306 -11.47 -4.47 20.59
CA ALA A 306 -11.17 -5.19 19.35
C ALA A 306 -11.27 -4.26 18.13
N LEU A 307 -12.34 -3.46 18.03
CA LEU A 307 -12.53 -2.50 16.94
C LEU A 307 -11.51 -1.35 17.00
N GLN A 308 -11.16 -0.85 18.19
CA GLN A 308 -10.13 0.18 18.37
C GLN A 308 -8.74 -0.36 17.96
N ALA A 309 -8.41 -1.60 18.31
CA ALA A 309 -7.17 -2.26 17.88
C ALA A 309 -7.11 -2.40 16.37
N ARG A 310 -8.23 -2.71 15.72
CA ARG A 310 -8.35 -2.75 14.27
C ARG A 310 -8.13 -1.39 13.62
N VAL A 311 -8.76 -0.32 14.11
CA VAL A 311 -8.54 1.04 13.63
C VAL A 311 -7.05 1.41 13.73
N ALA A 312 -6.41 1.14 14.87
CA ALA A 312 -4.99 1.37 15.07
C ALA A 312 -4.11 0.53 14.11
N GLY A 313 -4.49 -0.72 13.85
CA GLY A 313 -3.83 -1.60 12.90
C GLY A 313 -3.88 -1.05 11.47
N LEU A 314 -5.05 -0.64 11.01
CA LEU A 314 -5.24 -0.04 9.68
C LEU A 314 -4.46 1.27 9.52
N GLN A 315 -4.46 2.14 10.55
CA GLN A 315 -3.67 3.37 10.55
C GLN A 315 -2.16 3.09 10.46
N ARG A 316 -1.67 2.12 11.23
CA ARG A 316 -0.27 1.69 11.21
C ARG A 316 0.11 1.13 9.84
N ASN A 317 -0.74 0.33 9.22
CA ASN A 317 -0.51 -0.20 7.88
C ASN A 317 -0.45 0.94 6.84
N LEU A 318 -1.34 1.92 6.92
CA LEU A 318 -1.30 3.10 6.04
C LEU A 318 0.00 3.90 6.21
N LEU A 319 0.49 4.06 7.45
CA LEU A 319 1.78 4.72 7.73
C LEU A 319 2.96 3.95 7.10
N TRP A 320 2.97 2.61 7.20
CA TRP A 320 4.00 1.79 6.55
C TRP A 320 3.95 1.90 5.03
N VAL A 321 2.76 1.91 4.43
CA VAL A 321 2.58 2.13 2.99
C VAL A 321 3.09 3.52 2.59
N ALA A 322 2.74 4.56 3.33
CA ALA A 322 3.21 5.92 3.08
C ALA A 322 4.74 6.03 3.18
N LEU A 323 5.35 5.42 4.22
CA LEU A 323 6.80 5.39 4.39
C LEU A 323 7.49 4.65 3.23
N ALA A 324 6.98 3.50 2.83
CA ALA A 324 7.49 2.73 1.71
C ALA A 324 7.43 3.54 0.40
N LEU A 325 6.33 4.26 0.16
CA LEU A 325 6.17 5.14 -1.00
C LEU A 325 7.19 6.29 -1.00
N VAL A 326 7.40 6.94 0.14
CA VAL A 326 8.40 8.02 0.28
C VAL A 326 9.80 7.49 0.03
N LEU A 327 10.15 6.33 0.59
CA LEU A 327 11.47 5.71 0.41
C LEU A 327 11.71 5.30 -1.05
N THR A 328 10.73 4.68 -1.70
CA THR A 328 10.84 4.27 -3.11
C THR A 328 10.94 5.47 -4.03
N LEU A 329 10.15 6.53 -3.81
CA LEU A 329 10.21 7.76 -4.59
C LEU A 329 11.56 8.47 -4.42
N SER A 330 12.06 8.55 -3.17
CA SER A 330 13.36 9.15 -2.86
C SER A 330 14.51 8.38 -3.51
N ALA A 331 14.49 7.03 -3.39
CA ALA A 331 15.49 6.16 -4.01
C ALA A 331 15.48 6.29 -5.55
N THR A 332 14.29 6.27 -6.15
CA THR A 332 14.12 6.43 -7.61
C THR A 332 14.61 7.81 -8.08
N SER A 333 14.27 8.88 -7.35
CA SER A 333 14.73 10.24 -7.66
C SER A 333 16.25 10.36 -7.55
N ALA A 334 16.84 9.83 -6.49
CA ALA A 334 18.29 9.80 -6.30
C ALA A 334 18.99 9.02 -7.43
N MET A 335 18.48 7.83 -7.77
CA MET A 335 18.99 7.01 -8.87
C MET A 335 18.89 7.75 -10.21
N ALA A 336 17.77 8.40 -10.50
CA ALA A 336 17.57 9.18 -11.72
C ALA A 336 18.56 10.35 -11.80
N LEU A 337 18.81 11.07 -10.71
CA LEU A 337 19.80 12.16 -10.65
C LEU A 337 21.23 11.65 -10.90
N VAL A 338 21.60 10.54 -10.27
CA VAL A 338 22.92 9.91 -10.49
C VAL A 338 23.05 9.47 -11.96
N PHE A 339 22.03 8.82 -12.50
CA PHE A 339 22.03 8.35 -13.87
C PHE A 339 22.12 9.51 -14.89
N VAL A 340 21.31 10.56 -14.72
CA VAL A 340 21.37 11.74 -15.59
C VAL A 340 22.76 12.38 -15.55
N ARG A 341 23.34 12.58 -14.35
CA ARG A 341 24.67 13.18 -14.21
C ARG A 341 25.77 12.30 -14.81
N SER A 342 25.69 10.99 -14.64
CA SER A 342 26.69 10.05 -15.18
C SER A 342 26.68 9.97 -16.70
N MET A 343 25.59 10.34 -17.37
CA MET A 343 25.50 10.33 -18.84
C MET A 343 25.69 11.73 -19.46
N THR A 344 25.02 12.75 -18.92
CA THR A 344 25.02 14.07 -19.56
C THR A 344 26.37 14.79 -19.46
N GLY A 345 27.08 14.65 -18.34
CA GLY A 345 28.40 15.27 -18.15
C GLY A 345 29.44 14.78 -19.16
N PRO A 346 29.76 13.48 -19.19
CA PRO A 346 30.73 12.91 -20.13
C PRO A 346 30.32 13.08 -21.60
N LEU A 347 29.04 12.98 -21.93
CA LEU A 347 28.59 13.20 -23.31
C LEU A 347 28.79 14.65 -23.78
N SER A 348 28.56 15.63 -22.89
CA SER A 348 28.85 17.04 -23.16
C SER A 348 30.33 17.25 -23.41
N GLN A 349 31.21 16.58 -22.65
CA GLN A 349 32.66 16.63 -22.85
C GLN A 349 33.07 15.99 -24.19
N ALA A 350 32.45 14.87 -24.57
CA ALA A 350 32.71 14.24 -25.87
C ALA A 350 32.33 15.16 -27.05
N VAL A 351 31.17 15.84 -26.95
CA VAL A 351 30.75 16.82 -27.96
C VAL A 351 31.71 18.03 -28.00
N ALA A 352 32.16 18.54 -26.86
CA ALA A 352 33.12 19.64 -26.78
C ALA A 352 34.46 19.24 -27.40
N LEU A 353 35.01 18.08 -27.07
CA LEU A 353 36.24 17.54 -27.63
C LEU A 353 36.13 17.37 -29.16
N SER A 354 35.05 16.78 -29.63
CA SER A 354 34.81 16.63 -31.08
C SER A 354 34.74 17.96 -31.81
N ARG A 355 34.14 19.02 -31.21
CA ARG A 355 34.11 20.36 -31.76
C ARG A 355 35.50 21.02 -31.77
N ALA A 356 36.28 20.87 -30.72
CA ALA A 356 37.66 21.38 -30.64
C ALA A 356 38.51 20.77 -31.75
N VAL A 357 38.46 19.45 -31.93
CA VAL A 357 39.18 18.75 -33.01
C VAL A 357 38.72 19.23 -34.39
N ALA A 358 37.40 19.43 -34.59
CA ALA A 358 36.85 19.92 -35.86
C ALA A 358 37.30 21.39 -36.18
N GLN A 359 37.57 22.17 -35.16
CA GLN A 359 38.10 23.54 -35.28
C GLN A 359 39.64 23.61 -35.38
N GLY A 360 40.30 22.45 -35.38
CA GLY A 360 41.75 22.35 -35.44
C GLY A 360 42.46 22.56 -34.10
N ASP A 361 41.73 22.69 -33.01
CA ASP A 361 42.34 22.77 -31.68
C ASP A 361 42.68 21.35 -31.18
N LEU A 362 43.94 21.02 -31.29
CA LEU A 362 44.51 19.75 -30.82
C LEU A 362 45.26 19.93 -29.49
N SER A 363 45.05 21.06 -28.78
CA SER A 363 45.69 21.34 -27.50
C SER A 363 45.32 20.27 -26.46
N GLU A 364 46.27 19.83 -25.66
CA GLU A 364 46.13 18.69 -24.76
C GLU A 364 45.63 19.11 -23.37
N ALA A 365 44.40 18.75 -23.04
CA ALA A 365 43.99 18.57 -21.67
C ALA A 365 43.49 17.11 -21.51
N PRO A 366 44.06 16.30 -20.61
CA PRO A 366 43.53 14.96 -20.35
C PRO A 366 42.16 15.07 -19.73
N ILE A 367 41.17 14.39 -20.33
CA ILE A 367 39.81 14.31 -19.80
C ILE A 367 39.71 13.01 -19.06
N ALA A 368 39.36 13.05 -17.75
CA ALA A 368 39.09 11.87 -16.98
C ALA A 368 37.82 11.19 -17.54
N HIS A 369 37.87 9.90 -17.82
CA HIS A 369 36.78 9.14 -18.38
C HIS A 369 36.47 7.91 -17.50
N GLY A 370 35.18 7.51 -17.43
CA GLY A 370 34.73 6.29 -16.77
C GLY A 370 34.97 5.05 -17.64
N THR A 371 34.61 3.89 -17.10
CA THR A 371 34.73 2.59 -17.79
C THR A 371 33.47 2.18 -18.57
N ASN A 372 32.40 3.00 -18.53
CA ASN A 372 31.16 2.75 -19.25
C ASN A 372 31.29 3.13 -20.75
N GLU A 373 30.24 2.89 -21.54
CA GLU A 373 30.23 3.13 -22.98
C GLU A 373 30.56 4.59 -23.36
N VAL A 374 30.11 5.55 -22.53
CA VAL A 374 30.41 6.97 -22.76
C VAL A 374 31.87 7.27 -22.41
N GLY A 375 32.41 6.63 -21.41
CA GLY A 375 33.84 6.69 -21.08
C GLY A 375 34.70 6.11 -22.19
N GLN A 376 34.34 4.97 -22.77
CA GLN A 376 35.01 4.37 -23.93
C GLN A 376 34.96 5.30 -25.17
N LEU A 377 33.82 5.97 -25.38
CA LEU A 377 33.73 6.98 -26.45
C LEU A 377 34.71 8.13 -26.24
N LEU A 378 34.78 8.67 -25.01
CA LEU A 378 35.76 9.72 -24.68
C LEU A 378 37.20 9.28 -24.87
N GLU A 379 37.53 8.05 -24.45
CA GLU A 379 38.85 7.46 -24.64
C GLU A 379 39.20 7.35 -26.14
N ALA A 380 38.30 6.86 -26.98
CA ALA A 380 38.47 6.75 -28.42
C ALA A 380 38.67 8.12 -29.06
N LEU A 381 37.92 9.16 -28.65
CA LEU A 381 38.07 10.52 -29.10
C LEU A 381 39.44 11.13 -28.68
N GLN A 382 39.91 10.85 -27.48
CA GLN A 382 41.23 11.25 -27.03
C GLN A 382 42.34 10.59 -27.83
N GLN A 383 42.24 9.28 -28.08
CA GLN A 383 43.18 8.55 -28.92
C GLN A 383 43.22 9.13 -30.33
N MET A 384 42.06 9.41 -30.93
CA MET A 384 41.97 10.07 -32.24
C MET A 384 42.68 11.42 -32.24
N ARG A 385 42.44 12.29 -31.23
CA ARG A 385 43.12 13.59 -31.09
C ARG A 385 44.64 13.43 -31.01
N THR A 386 45.11 12.49 -30.18
CA THR A 386 46.54 12.21 -30.01
C THR A 386 47.18 11.77 -31.34
N GLN A 387 46.52 10.88 -32.09
CA GLN A 387 47.02 10.47 -33.41
C GLN A 387 47.03 11.62 -34.41
N LEU A 388 45.99 12.47 -34.45
CA LEU A 388 45.97 13.64 -35.30
C LEU A 388 47.09 14.63 -34.93
N THR A 389 47.33 14.85 -33.65
CA THR A 389 48.44 15.68 -33.16
C THR A 389 49.77 15.13 -33.66
N GLN A 390 50.00 13.84 -33.61
CA GLN A 390 51.22 13.20 -34.11
C GLN A 390 51.37 13.35 -35.62
N VAL A 391 50.26 13.17 -36.38
CA VAL A 391 50.27 13.39 -37.84
C VAL A 391 50.64 14.81 -38.19
N VAL A 392 49.99 15.80 -37.52
CA VAL A 392 50.29 17.22 -37.74
C VAL A 392 51.76 17.55 -37.42
N ARG A 393 52.30 17.02 -36.30
CA ARG A 393 53.73 17.19 -35.95
C ARG A 393 54.65 16.59 -37.00
N ASN A 394 54.37 15.39 -37.50
CA ASN A 394 55.17 14.73 -38.53
C ASN A 394 55.14 15.51 -39.86
N VAL A 395 53.94 15.97 -40.28
CA VAL A 395 53.79 16.83 -41.48
C VAL A 395 54.56 18.13 -41.34
N ARG A 396 54.45 18.77 -40.20
CA ARG A 396 55.16 20.02 -39.91
C ARG A 396 56.70 19.81 -39.96
N SER A 397 57.19 18.78 -39.27
CA SER A 397 58.65 18.46 -39.30
C SER A 397 59.12 18.09 -40.68
N GLY A 398 58.34 17.35 -41.46
CA GLY A 398 58.59 17.06 -42.85
C GLY A 398 58.66 18.33 -43.71
N SER A 399 57.65 19.25 -43.50
CA SER A 399 57.59 20.52 -44.21
C SER A 399 58.75 21.43 -43.85
N GLU A 400 59.21 21.44 -42.62
CA GLU A 400 60.41 22.18 -42.17
C GLU A 400 61.72 21.59 -42.75
N SER A 401 61.75 20.29 -43.08
CA SER A 401 62.94 19.68 -43.75
C SER A 401 63.01 19.96 -45.23
N VAL A 402 61.92 20.27 -45.93
CA VAL A 402 61.89 20.57 -47.37
C VAL A 402 62.65 21.80 -47.68
N PRO A 403 62.52 23.01 -47.01
CA PRO A 403 63.34 24.16 -47.23
C PRO A 403 64.87 23.90 -47.06
N THR A 404 65.18 23.13 -46.01
CA THR A 404 66.58 22.77 -45.74
C THR A 404 67.18 21.95 -46.90
N ALA A 405 66.44 20.91 -47.34
CA ALA A 405 66.83 20.09 -48.50
C ALA A 405 66.90 20.94 -49.79
N SER A 406 65.94 21.87 -49.96
CA SER A 406 65.92 22.76 -51.12
C SER A 406 67.12 23.69 -51.14
N VAL A 407 67.58 24.21 -49.99
CA VAL A 407 68.83 25.05 -49.90
C VAL A 407 70.02 24.18 -50.22
N GLN A 408 70.09 22.93 -49.76
CA GLN A 408 71.16 21.99 -50.08
C GLN A 408 71.25 21.69 -51.59
N ILE A 409 70.07 21.49 -52.21
CA ILE A 409 69.99 21.28 -53.66
C ILE A 409 70.41 22.47 -54.42
N ALA A 410 69.99 23.71 -54.00
CA ALA A 410 70.42 24.96 -54.63
C ALA A 410 71.93 25.14 -54.51
N GLN A 411 72.54 24.89 -53.36
CA GLN A 411 73.97 24.92 -53.14
C GLN A 411 74.71 23.88 -54.02
N GLY A 412 74.19 22.67 -54.07
CA GLY A 412 74.71 21.56 -54.91
C GLY A 412 74.67 21.93 -56.42
N ASN A 413 73.53 22.60 -56.86
CA ASN A 413 73.37 23.06 -58.21
C ASN A 413 74.35 24.17 -58.54
N THR A 414 74.65 25.08 -57.60
CA THR A 414 75.62 26.13 -57.75
C THR A 414 77.04 25.51 -57.91
N ASP A 415 77.40 24.57 -57.08
CA ASP A 415 78.68 23.83 -57.19
C ASP A 415 78.77 23.01 -58.51
N LEU A 416 77.70 22.37 -58.90
CA LEU A 416 77.61 21.65 -60.17
C LEU A 416 77.78 22.64 -61.36
N SER A 417 77.17 23.83 -61.34
CA SER A 417 77.31 24.85 -62.37
C SER A 417 78.71 25.28 -62.44
N ALA A 418 79.37 25.61 -61.31
CA ALA A 418 80.78 26.03 -61.26
C ALA A 418 81.74 24.96 -61.81
N ARG A 419 81.46 23.67 -61.47
CA ARG A 419 82.26 22.57 -62.02
C ARG A 419 82.03 22.37 -63.53
N THR A 420 80.79 22.57 -63.99
CA THR A 420 80.45 22.43 -65.42
C THR A 420 81.14 23.56 -66.20
N GLU A 421 81.15 24.82 -65.72
CA GLU A 421 81.89 25.91 -66.31
C GLU A 421 83.39 25.67 -66.32
N SER A 422 83.95 25.16 -65.20
CA SER A 422 85.36 24.77 -65.15
C SER A 422 85.69 23.64 -66.15
N GLN A 423 84.79 22.65 -66.27
CA GLN A 423 84.98 21.60 -67.21
C GLN A 423 84.81 22.01 -68.67
N ALA A 424 83.91 23.00 -68.96
CA ALA A 424 83.76 23.57 -70.26
C ALA A 424 85.01 24.34 -70.64
N SER A 425 85.57 25.18 -69.71
CA SER A 425 86.87 25.89 -69.96
C SER A 425 88.00 24.93 -70.20
N ALA A 426 88.08 23.86 -69.41
CA ALA A 426 89.13 22.81 -69.62
C ALA A 426 88.98 22.09 -70.99
N LEU A 427 87.72 21.87 -71.43
CA LEU A 427 87.41 21.30 -72.74
C LEU A 427 87.82 22.30 -73.87
N GLU A 428 87.55 23.64 -73.69
CA GLU A 428 87.98 24.62 -74.65
C GLU A 428 89.49 24.68 -74.74
N GLU A 429 90.22 24.67 -73.62
CA GLU A 429 91.66 24.60 -73.56
C GLU A 429 92.18 23.33 -74.20
N THR A 430 91.57 22.21 -73.95
CA THR A 430 91.95 20.96 -74.61
C THR A 430 91.67 20.99 -76.11
N ALA A 431 90.55 21.57 -76.53
CA ALA A 431 90.26 21.73 -77.98
C ALA A 431 91.28 22.63 -78.65
N ALA A 432 91.60 23.79 -78.01
CA ALA A 432 92.66 24.74 -78.52
C ALA A 432 94.01 24.04 -78.59
N SER A 433 94.36 23.23 -77.57
CA SER A 433 95.61 22.40 -77.57
C SER A 433 95.59 21.36 -78.65
N MET A 434 94.45 20.75 -78.94
CA MET A 434 94.31 19.78 -80.05
C MET A 434 94.42 20.45 -81.45
N GLU A 435 93.85 21.68 -81.60
CA GLU A 435 94.02 22.49 -82.81
C GLU A 435 95.52 22.84 -83.03
N GLN A 436 96.23 23.28 -81.96
CA GLN A 436 97.65 23.59 -82.05
C GLN A 436 98.47 22.34 -82.34
N LEU A 437 98.14 21.19 -81.69
CA LEU A 437 98.75 19.94 -82.01
C LEU A 437 98.51 19.57 -83.50
N ASN A 438 97.29 19.75 -83.99
CA ASN A 438 96.96 19.43 -85.38
C ASN A 438 97.74 20.34 -86.39
N ALA A 439 97.83 21.66 -86.02
CA ALA A 439 98.64 22.59 -86.78
C ALA A 439 100.16 22.17 -86.77
N THR A 440 100.66 21.76 -85.56
CA THR A 440 102.05 21.35 -85.40
C THR A 440 102.35 20.01 -86.18
N VAL A 441 101.39 19.08 -86.12
CA VAL A 441 101.45 17.79 -86.89
C VAL A 441 101.48 18.09 -88.39
N ARG A 442 100.62 19.02 -88.90
CA ARG A 442 100.65 19.46 -90.30
C ARG A 442 101.97 20.07 -90.68
N GLN A 443 102.46 21.02 -89.85
CA GLN A 443 103.72 21.68 -90.06
C GLN A 443 104.89 20.63 -90.09
N ASN A 444 104.83 19.68 -89.16
CA ASN A 444 105.82 18.63 -89.15
C ASN A 444 105.76 17.70 -90.41
N ALA A 445 104.52 17.44 -90.89
CA ALA A 445 104.32 16.73 -92.14
C ALA A 445 104.87 17.45 -93.36
N ASP A 446 104.58 18.78 -93.42
CA ASP A 446 105.12 19.69 -94.48
C ASP A 446 106.67 19.80 -94.42
N SER A 447 107.21 19.94 -93.18
CA SER A 447 108.68 19.92 -92.98
C SER A 447 109.29 18.61 -93.37
N ALA A 448 108.65 17.48 -93.02
CA ALA A 448 109.13 16.18 -93.47
C ALA A 448 109.09 15.98 -95.00
N GLN A 449 108.03 16.55 -95.64
CA GLN A 449 107.93 16.54 -97.10
C GLN A 449 109.00 17.39 -97.78
N GLN A 450 109.29 18.55 -97.20
CA GLN A 450 110.39 19.42 -97.62
C GLN A 450 111.74 18.69 -97.43
N ALA A 451 111.93 18.11 -96.24
CA ALA A 451 113.17 17.34 -95.97
C ALA A 451 113.35 16.17 -96.97
N SER A 452 112.24 15.51 -97.31
CA SER A 452 112.22 14.43 -98.31
C SER A 452 112.56 14.96 -99.72
N GLN A 453 112.05 16.13 -100.06
CA GLN A 453 112.37 16.76 -101.33
C GLN A 453 113.86 17.21 -101.40
N LEU A 454 114.35 17.78 -100.26
CA LEU A 454 115.73 18.17 -100.16
C LEU A 454 116.66 16.93 -100.23
N ALA A 455 116.25 15.86 -99.57
CA ALA A 455 117.03 14.58 -99.66
C ALA A 455 117.03 14.04 -101.11
N ALA A 456 115.86 14.16 -101.75
CA ALA A 456 115.75 13.71 -103.21
C ALA A 456 116.63 14.60 -104.12
N SER A 457 116.57 15.90 -103.82
CA SER A 457 117.37 16.83 -104.62
C SER A 457 118.87 16.65 -104.36
N ALA A 458 119.31 16.33 -103.11
CA ALA A 458 120.66 16.06 -102.77
C ALA A 458 121.20 14.73 -103.45
N SER A 459 120.26 13.79 -103.56
CA SER A 459 120.56 12.51 -104.24
C SER A 459 120.74 12.68 -105.73
N THR A 460 120.17 13.74 -106.35
CA THR A 460 120.34 14.04 -107.79
C THR A 460 121.60 14.84 -108.11
N VAL A 461 122.28 15.35 -107.09
CA VAL A 461 123.50 16.15 -107.29
C VAL A 461 124.73 15.26 -106.96
N ALA A 462 124.58 14.05 -106.46
CA ALA A 462 125.63 13.15 -106.06
C ALA A 462 125.83 11.90 -107.01
N VAL A 463 125.31 12.04 -108.22
CA VAL A 463 125.66 11.13 -109.28
C VAL A 463 126.51 11.78 -110.34
#